data_1014a77b26aa9b767f4780eb04cb3b6e
#
_entry.id   1014a77b26aa9b767f4780eb04cb3b6e
#
_cell.length_a   1.000
_cell.length_b   1.000
_cell.length_c   1.000
_cell.angle_alpha   90.00
_cell.angle_beta   90.00
_cell.angle_gamma   90.00
#
_symmetry.space_group_name_H-M   'P 1'
#
loop_
_entity.id
_entity.type
_entity.pdbx_description
1 polymer ?
#
loop_
_entity_poly.entity_id
_entity_poly.type
_entity_poly.pdbx_seq_one_letter_code
_entity_poly.pdbx_strand_id
1 'polypeptide(L)'
;DGISMGTEGMKASLVSREVIADSIETVTFAESMDALIVVAACDKNMPGAMMAMARLNVPSVFVYGGTILAGVYKGKDINIQDMYEAIGAHSQGKLSLDELIAMERVACPGEGACAGMFTANTMASAIEALGMSLPGAATIPAVDPRIEDVAQNTGAVLYNLIERDIKPRDIMTREAFENAITVVLAMGGSTNSVLHLLAIAHDAGVELEIDDFDRLSRRTPYITDLRPGGRFVMADLDKSGGIPVIMNELMSAGLLHGDVMTVTGETLAKNLEAFDRKPDSRVIYPITSPRSPTGGLVILRGNLAPEGAVMKVAGTKHINHEGPAKV
;
A
#
# COMPACT_ATOMS: atom_id res chain seq x y z
N ASP A 1 3.72 -9.39 -11.90
CA ASP A 1 3.58 -8.08 -12.48
C ASP A 1 4.88 -7.31 -12.60
N GLY A 2 5.68 -7.21 -11.54
CA GLY A 2 6.95 -6.50 -11.56
C GLY A 2 7.97 -7.02 -12.57
N ILE A 3 7.94 -8.29 -12.91
CA ILE A 3 8.81 -8.91 -13.92
C ILE A 3 8.64 -8.27 -15.30
N SER A 4 7.45 -7.76 -15.63
CA SER A 4 7.14 -7.15 -16.92
C SER A 4 7.57 -5.69 -17.02
N MET A 5 8.04 -5.05 -15.93
CA MET A 5 8.44 -3.64 -15.94
C MET A 5 9.56 -3.38 -16.96
N GLY A 6 9.41 -2.29 -17.72
CA GLY A 6 10.33 -1.93 -18.79
C GLY A 6 10.13 -2.70 -20.11
N THR A 7 9.12 -3.57 -20.22
CA THR A 7 8.78 -4.33 -21.41
C THR A 7 7.36 -4.03 -21.91
N GLU A 8 7.05 -4.43 -23.13
CA GLU A 8 5.67 -4.37 -23.70
C GLU A 8 4.65 -5.16 -22.84
N GLY A 9 5.08 -6.21 -22.14
CA GLY A 9 4.23 -7.01 -21.26
C GLY A 9 3.59 -6.20 -20.14
N MET A 10 4.15 -5.05 -19.77
CA MET A 10 3.58 -4.18 -18.73
C MET A 10 2.21 -3.59 -19.10
N LYS A 11 1.86 -3.57 -20.39
CA LYS A 11 0.52 -3.16 -20.86
C LYS A 11 -0.59 -4.07 -20.35
N ALA A 12 -0.30 -5.32 -20.00
CA ALA A 12 -1.24 -6.27 -19.40
C ALA A 12 -1.38 -6.12 -17.88
N SER A 13 -0.57 -5.28 -17.23
CA SER A 13 -0.50 -5.19 -15.77
C SER A 13 -1.85 -4.83 -15.13
N LEU A 14 -2.52 -3.76 -15.59
CA LEU A 14 -3.81 -3.38 -14.99
C LEU A 14 -4.90 -4.43 -15.25
N VAL A 15 -4.92 -5.02 -16.44
CA VAL A 15 -5.88 -6.08 -16.81
C VAL A 15 -5.70 -7.32 -15.93
N SER A 16 -4.47 -7.65 -15.51
CA SER A 16 -4.21 -8.80 -14.65
C SER A 16 -4.94 -8.72 -13.30
N ARG A 17 -5.27 -7.53 -12.80
CA ARG A 17 -6.07 -7.35 -11.58
C ARG A 17 -7.44 -8.01 -11.69
N GLU A 18 -8.13 -7.76 -12.81
CA GLU A 18 -9.45 -8.35 -13.07
C GLU A 18 -9.35 -9.87 -13.20
N VAL A 19 -8.39 -10.36 -13.99
CA VAL A 19 -8.17 -11.80 -14.19
C VAL A 19 -7.90 -12.51 -12.86
N ILE A 20 -7.11 -11.90 -11.97
CA ILE A 20 -6.83 -12.43 -10.64
C ILE A 20 -8.11 -12.47 -9.80
N ALA A 21 -8.89 -11.39 -9.78
CA ALA A 21 -10.15 -11.34 -9.05
C ALA A 21 -11.11 -12.44 -9.54
N ASP A 22 -11.31 -12.55 -10.84
CA ASP A 22 -12.19 -13.53 -11.48
C ASP A 22 -11.72 -14.97 -11.21
N SER A 23 -10.41 -15.23 -11.21
CA SER A 23 -9.87 -16.57 -10.95
C SER A 23 -10.11 -17.01 -9.50
N ILE A 24 -9.88 -16.12 -8.52
CA ILE A 24 -10.14 -16.40 -7.09
C ILE A 24 -11.63 -16.62 -6.87
N GLU A 25 -12.48 -15.75 -7.40
CA GLU A 25 -13.93 -15.84 -7.29
C GLU A 25 -14.44 -17.16 -7.89
N THR A 26 -14.00 -17.50 -9.11
CA THR A 26 -14.42 -18.71 -9.82
C THR A 26 -14.05 -19.98 -9.04
N VAL A 27 -12.83 -20.10 -8.55
CA VAL A 27 -12.39 -21.30 -7.81
C VAL A 27 -13.11 -21.41 -6.46
N THR A 28 -13.18 -20.32 -5.71
CA THR A 28 -13.82 -20.31 -4.39
C THR A 28 -15.31 -20.69 -4.50
N PHE A 29 -16.01 -20.14 -5.49
CA PHE A 29 -17.42 -20.45 -5.74
C PHE A 29 -17.62 -21.89 -6.23
N ALA A 30 -16.81 -22.34 -7.21
CA ALA A 30 -16.93 -23.68 -7.79
C ALA A 30 -16.67 -24.80 -6.78
N GLU A 31 -15.70 -24.59 -5.87
CA GLU A 31 -15.36 -25.53 -4.80
C GLU A 31 -16.23 -25.37 -3.54
N SER A 32 -17.19 -24.43 -3.57
CA SER A 32 -18.11 -24.16 -2.44
C SER A 32 -17.37 -23.92 -1.11
N MET A 33 -16.31 -23.11 -1.14
CA MET A 33 -15.52 -22.79 0.04
C MET A 33 -16.27 -21.84 0.97
N ASP A 34 -16.27 -22.13 2.26
CA ASP A 34 -16.98 -21.36 3.29
C ASP A 34 -16.20 -20.14 3.79
N ALA A 35 -14.88 -20.08 3.52
CA ALA A 35 -14.00 -19.02 3.98
C ALA A 35 -12.75 -18.93 3.10
N LEU A 36 -12.02 -17.82 3.19
CA LEU A 36 -10.88 -17.54 2.30
C LEU A 36 -9.71 -16.89 3.04
N ILE A 37 -8.49 -17.42 2.85
CA ILE A 37 -7.24 -16.72 3.14
C ILE A 37 -6.56 -16.46 1.81
N VAL A 38 -6.21 -15.20 1.53
CA VAL A 38 -5.41 -14.87 0.34
C VAL A 38 -4.07 -14.30 0.75
N VAL A 39 -3.00 -14.95 0.27
CA VAL A 39 -1.62 -14.47 0.43
C VAL A 39 -1.21 -13.78 -0.88
N ALA A 40 -0.88 -12.50 -0.81
CA ALA A 40 -0.45 -11.74 -1.98
C ALA A 40 0.57 -10.66 -1.60
N ALA A 41 1.40 -10.24 -2.57
CA ALA A 41 2.50 -9.32 -2.29
C ALA A 41 2.86 -8.37 -3.46
N CYS A 42 2.07 -8.30 -4.53
CA CYS A 42 2.38 -7.44 -5.66
C CYS A 42 1.24 -6.48 -5.99
N ASP A 43 1.53 -5.46 -6.79
CA ASP A 43 0.67 -4.28 -7.00
C ASP A 43 -0.69 -4.55 -7.66
N LYS A 44 -0.88 -5.69 -8.34
CA LYS A 44 -2.17 -6.05 -8.95
C LYS A 44 -2.86 -7.25 -8.27
N ASN A 45 -2.08 -8.20 -7.72
CA ASN A 45 -2.70 -9.35 -7.07
C ASN A 45 -3.35 -9.00 -5.72
N MET A 46 -2.83 -8.01 -5.00
CA MET A 46 -3.46 -7.55 -3.76
C MET A 46 -4.83 -6.89 -4.00
N PRO A 47 -4.98 -5.88 -4.87
CA PRO A 47 -6.31 -5.33 -5.14
C PRO A 47 -7.24 -6.35 -5.82
N GLY A 48 -6.74 -7.24 -6.69
CA GLY A 48 -7.54 -8.33 -7.25
C GLY A 48 -8.07 -9.27 -6.19
N ALA A 49 -7.25 -9.63 -5.20
CA ALA A 49 -7.68 -10.42 -4.05
C ALA A 49 -8.79 -9.72 -3.24
N MET A 50 -8.62 -8.43 -2.96
CA MET A 50 -9.61 -7.64 -2.23
C MET A 50 -10.94 -7.52 -2.98
N MET A 51 -10.90 -7.36 -4.31
CA MET A 51 -12.09 -7.37 -5.17
C MET A 51 -12.81 -8.73 -5.08
N ALA A 52 -12.09 -9.84 -5.19
CA ALA A 52 -12.67 -11.18 -5.04
C ALA A 52 -13.29 -11.40 -3.66
N MET A 53 -12.60 -11.01 -2.58
CA MET A 53 -13.15 -11.08 -1.23
C MET A 53 -14.44 -10.27 -1.07
N ALA A 54 -14.48 -9.06 -1.64
CA ALA A 54 -15.66 -8.21 -1.63
C ALA A 54 -16.84 -8.82 -2.39
N ARG A 55 -16.59 -9.43 -3.57
CA ARG A 55 -17.61 -10.08 -4.40
C ARG A 55 -18.18 -11.34 -3.74
N LEU A 56 -17.31 -12.22 -3.29
CA LEU A 56 -17.66 -13.48 -2.63
C LEU A 56 -18.38 -13.27 -1.29
N ASN A 57 -17.92 -12.30 -0.53
CA ASN A 57 -18.45 -11.95 0.79
C ASN A 57 -18.60 -13.17 1.74
N VAL A 58 -17.61 -14.06 1.73
CA VAL A 58 -17.41 -15.11 2.72
C VAL A 58 -16.35 -14.66 3.74
N PRO A 59 -16.36 -15.18 4.99
CA PRO A 59 -15.34 -14.84 5.99
C PRO A 59 -13.93 -14.92 5.38
N SER A 60 -13.17 -13.83 5.43
CA SER A 60 -11.91 -13.76 4.68
C SER A 60 -10.86 -12.92 5.41
N VAL A 61 -9.59 -13.33 5.29
CA VAL A 61 -8.44 -12.60 5.81
C VAL A 61 -7.37 -12.45 4.72
N PHE A 62 -6.86 -11.24 4.58
CA PHE A 62 -5.73 -10.97 3.70
C PHE A 62 -4.40 -11.10 4.45
N VAL A 63 -3.41 -11.75 3.82
CA VAL A 63 -2.05 -11.88 4.34
C VAL A 63 -1.07 -11.26 3.34
N TYR A 64 -0.32 -10.28 3.81
CA TYR A 64 0.75 -9.70 3.02
C TYR A 64 1.98 -10.60 3.01
N GLY A 65 2.54 -10.90 1.83
CA GLY A 65 3.72 -11.74 1.69
C GLY A 65 5.05 -11.05 2.08
N GLY A 66 5.00 -9.79 2.52
CA GLY A 66 6.15 -9.06 3.04
C GLY A 66 6.92 -8.23 2.01
N THR A 67 7.63 -7.21 2.50
CA THR A 67 8.52 -6.35 1.70
C THR A 67 9.90 -6.98 1.54
N ILE A 68 10.58 -6.72 0.41
CA ILE A 68 11.98 -7.11 0.23
C ILE A 68 12.91 -6.18 1.02
N LEU A 69 14.02 -6.70 1.49
CA LEU A 69 15.08 -5.85 2.07
C LEU A 69 15.79 -5.03 0.99
N ALA A 70 16.36 -3.88 1.37
CA ALA A 70 17.26 -3.16 0.48
C ALA A 70 18.56 -3.93 0.28
N GLY A 71 19.12 -3.87 -0.92
CA GLY A 71 20.48 -4.32 -1.18
C GLY A 71 21.52 -3.30 -0.74
N VAL A 72 22.79 -3.68 -0.75
CA VAL A 72 23.87 -2.77 -0.38
C VAL A 72 24.90 -2.72 -1.51
N TYR A 73 25.17 -1.51 -2.02
CA TYR A 73 26.21 -1.25 -3.00
C TYR A 73 27.11 -0.10 -2.55
N LYS A 74 28.43 -0.33 -2.48
CA LYS A 74 29.43 0.63 -1.99
C LYS A 74 29.03 1.30 -0.65
N GLY A 75 28.45 0.52 0.28
CA GLY A 75 28.05 0.98 1.62
C GLY A 75 26.78 1.83 1.66
N LYS A 76 25.98 1.85 0.58
CA LYS A 76 24.70 2.53 0.51
C LYS A 76 23.58 1.54 0.22
N ASP A 77 22.44 1.74 0.86
CA ASP A 77 21.22 0.98 0.57
C ASP A 77 20.71 1.34 -0.83
N ILE A 78 20.48 0.30 -1.64
CA ILE A 78 19.91 0.43 -2.98
C ILE A 78 18.69 -0.50 -3.15
N ASN A 79 17.82 -0.15 -4.08
CA ASN A 79 16.64 -0.93 -4.42
C ASN A 79 16.32 -0.77 -5.93
N ILE A 80 15.17 -1.22 -6.36
CA ILE A 80 14.73 -1.15 -7.77
C ILE A 80 14.72 0.29 -8.33
N GLN A 81 14.44 1.31 -7.51
CA GLN A 81 14.50 2.72 -7.94
C GLN A 81 15.92 3.11 -8.35
N ASP A 82 16.91 2.73 -7.54
CA ASP A 82 18.33 3.02 -7.83
C ASP A 82 18.76 2.32 -9.14
N MET A 83 18.18 1.15 -9.46
CA MET A 83 18.41 0.45 -10.73
C MET A 83 17.87 1.21 -11.93
N TYR A 84 16.65 1.79 -11.85
CA TYR A 84 16.13 2.64 -12.92
C TYR A 84 16.99 3.89 -13.15
N GLU A 85 17.46 4.51 -12.07
CA GLU A 85 18.38 5.65 -12.15
C GLU A 85 19.73 5.23 -12.77
N ALA A 86 20.23 4.04 -12.39
CA ALA A 86 21.48 3.48 -12.93
C ALA A 86 21.37 3.14 -14.43
N ILE A 87 20.26 2.57 -14.88
CA ILE A 87 19.98 2.31 -16.30
C ILE A 87 19.98 3.63 -17.09
N GLY A 88 19.31 4.66 -16.55
CA GLY A 88 19.31 6.00 -17.15
C GLY A 88 20.70 6.62 -17.20
N ALA A 89 21.52 6.48 -16.15
CA ALA A 89 22.90 6.96 -16.12
C ALA A 89 23.79 6.21 -17.12
N HIS A 90 23.62 4.89 -17.21
CA HIS A 90 24.36 4.08 -18.20
C HIS A 90 24.03 4.48 -19.64
N SER A 91 22.75 4.67 -19.97
CA SER A 91 22.32 5.10 -21.30
C SER A 91 22.89 6.44 -21.74
N GLN A 92 23.27 7.29 -20.76
CA GLN A 92 23.93 8.58 -20.96
C GLN A 92 25.46 8.50 -20.89
N GLY A 93 26.04 7.29 -20.77
CA GLY A 93 27.50 7.10 -20.65
C GLY A 93 28.09 7.55 -19.30
N LYS A 94 27.27 7.82 -18.28
CA LYS A 94 27.71 8.27 -16.93
C LYS A 94 28.00 7.12 -15.97
N LEU A 95 27.59 5.91 -16.30
CA LEU A 95 27.82 4.67 -15.54
C LEU A 95 28.32 3.59 -16.49
N SER A 96 29.35 2.84 -16.09
CA SER A 96 29.86 1.71 -16.89
C SER A 96 28.89 0.52 -16.82
N LEU A 97 28.98 -0.38 -17.83
CA LEU A 97 28.20 -1.61 -17.83
C LEU A 97 28.57 -2.51 -16.63
N ASP A 98 29.86 -2.60 -16.28
CA ASP A 98 30.32 -3.41 -15.16
C ASP A 98 29.76 -2.91 -13.82
N GLU A 99 29.66 -1.59 -13.63
CA GLU A 99 29.03 -1.02 -12.45
C GLU A 99 27.52 -1.28 -12.42
N LEU A 100 26.82 -1.14 -13.55
CA LEU A 100 25.40 -1.46 -13.66
C LEU A 100 25.13 -2.91 -13.28
N ILE A 101 25.90 -3.86 -13.83
CA ILE A 101 25.79 -5.29 -13.51
C ILE A 101 26.12 -5.54 -12.02
N ALA A 102 27.11 -4.87 -11.46
CA ALA A 102 27.45 -5.00 -10.04
C ALA A 102 26.31 -4.54 -9.12
N MET A 103 25.61 -3.46 -9.48
CA MET A 103 24.44 -2.97 -8.77
C MET A 103 23.25 -3.96 -8.90
N GLU A 104 22.98 -4.44 -10.11
CA GLU A 104 21.89 -5.40 -10.40
C GLU A 104 21.96 -6.64 -9.51
N ARG A 105 23.17 -7.18 -9.31
CA ARG A 105 23.37 -8.40 -8.49
C ARG A 105 23.01 -8.25 -7.02
N VAL A 106 22.92 -7.04 -6.51
CA VAL A 106 22.71 -6.78 -5.08
C VAL A 106 21.52 -5.91 -4.76
N ALA A 107 20.84 -5.32 -5.76
CA ALA A 107 19.78 -4.33 -5.53
C ALA A 107 18.52 -4.90 -4.88
N CYS A 108 18.19 -6.15 -5.17
CA CYS A 108 16.96 -6.81 -4.70
C CYS A 108 17.30 -8.19 -4.11
N PRO A 109 17.85 -8.25 -2.88
CA PRO A 109 18.29 -9.49 -2.27
C PRO A 109 17.13 -10.24 -1.62
N GLY A 110 16.98 -11.54 -1.94
CA GLY A 110 16.01 -12.41 -1.29
C GLY A 110 14.57 -12.26 -1.82
N GLU A 111 13.62 -12.55 -0.96
CA GLU A 111 12.20 -12.59 -1.24
C GLU A 111 11.52 -11.29 -0.83
N GLY A 112 10.32 -11.04 -1.39
CA GLY A 112 9.42 -9.96 -0.99
C GLY A 112 9.00 -9.05 -2.13
N ALA A 113 8.05 -8.17 -1.83
CA ALA A 113 7.63 -7.08 -2.71
C ALA A 113 8.66 -5.93 -2.69
N CYS A 114 8.41 -4.88 -3.48
CA CYS A 114 9.31 -3.73 -3.57
C CYS A 114 9.69 -3.15 -2.19
N ALA A 115 10.95 -2.68 -2.04
CA ALA A 115 11.43 -2.15 -0.76
C ALA A 115 10.87 -0.75 -0.40
N GLY A 116 10.46 0.06 -1.40
CA GLY A 116 9.94 1.42 -1.17
C GLY A 116 8.42 1.48 -1.06
N MET A 117 7.88 2.68 -0.78
CA MET A 117 6.45 2.98 -0.79
C MET A 117 5.95 3.11 -2.25
N PHE A 118 6.08 2.00 -2.99
CA PHE A 118 5.50 1.78 -4.31
C PHE A 118 4.10 1.17 -4.15
N THR A 119 3.50 0.72 -5.25
CA THR A 119 2.09 0.28 -5.23
C THR A 119 1.86 -0.93 -4.33
N ALA A 120 2.76 -1.92 -4.31
CA ALA A 120 2.63 -3.09 -3.46
C ALA A 120 2.52 -2.71 -1.97
N ASN A 121 3.50 -1.98 -1.45
CA ASN A 121 3.48 -1.55 -0.04
C ASN A 121 2.36 -0.54 0.26
N THR A 122 1.98 0.29 -0.70
CA THR A 122 0.82 1.18 -0.57
C THR A 122 -0.46 0.38 -0.38
N MET A 123 -0.67 -0.67 -1.17
CA MET A 123 -1.87 -1.50 -1.04
C MET A 123 -1.84 -2.34 0.24
N ALA A 124 -0.69 -2.90 0.63
CA ALA A 124 -0.57 -3.59 1.92
C ALA A 124 -0.96 -2.69 3.09
N SER A 125 -0.44 -1.45 3.11
CA SER A 125 -0.77 -0.45 4.13
C SER A 125 -2.24 -0.04 4.11
N ALA A 126 -2.81 0.13 2.91
CA ALA A 126 -4.22 0.44 2.74
C ALA A 126 -5.13 -0.70 3.23
N ILE A 127 -4.78 -1.96 2.95
CA ILE A 127 -5.53 -3.15 3.37
C ILE A 127 -5.49 -3.32 4.90
N GLU A 128 -4.35 -3.02 5.53
CA GLU A 128 -4.26 -3.01 6.99
C GLU A 128 -5.16 -1.91 7.60
N ALA A 129 -5.10 -0.70 7.05
CA ALA A 129 -5.94 0.41 7.51
C ALA A 129 -7.44 0.21 7.21
N LEU A 130 -7.78 -0.52 6.15
CA LEU A 130 -9.13 -0.97 5.82
C LEU A 130 -9.66 -2.03 6.81
N GLY A 131 -8.76 -2.65 7.59
CA GLY A 131 -9.11 -3.67 8.56
C GLY A 131 -9.14 -5.10 8.03
N MET A 132 -8.67 -5.38 6.80
CA MET A 132 -8.73 -6.69 6.14
C MET A 132 -7.49 -7.57 6.35
N SER A 133 -6.45 -7.08 7.02
CA SER A 133 -5.29 -7.84 7.46
C SER A 133 -5.01 -7.63 8.94
N LEU A 134 -4.15 -8.47 9.51
CA LEU A 134 -3.76 -8.35 10.92
C LEU A 134 -2.99 -7.04 11.18
N PRO A 135 -3.23 -6.37 12.31
CA PRO A 135 -2.51 -5.15 12.67
C PRO A 135 -0.99 -5.37 12.76
N GLY A 136 -0.22 -4.48 12.15
CA GLY A 136 1.24 -4.53 12.13
C GLY A 136 1.84 -5.49 11.09
N ALA A 137 1.03 -6.16 10.28
CA ALA A 137 1.51 -7.13 9.30
C ALA A 137 2.01 -6.50 7.98
N ALA A 138 1.56 -5.31 7.62
CA ALA A 138 1.80 -4.73 6.30
C ALA A 138 3.23 -4.24 6.05
N THR A 139 4.10 -4.21 7.06
CA THR A 139 5.48 -3.70 6.93
C THR A 139 6.55 -4.75 7.18
N ILE A 140 6.18 -5.94 7.64
CA ILE A 140 7.11 -7.01 7.98
C ILE A 140 7.86 -7.44 6.70
N PRO A 141 9.23 -7.50 6.73
CA PRO A 141 9.98 -8.05 5.61
C PRO A 141 9.67 -9.53 5.37
N ALA A 142 9.64 -9.95 4.11
CA ALA A 142 9.29 -11.34 3.74
C ALA A 142 10.21 -12.41 4.35
N VAL A 143 11.46 -12.04 4.61
CA VAL A 143 12.48 -12.93 5.24
C VAL A 143 12.46 -12.88 6.78
N ASP A 144 11.59 -12.08 7.38
CA ASP A 144 11.49 -11.96 8.84
C ASP A 144 10.66 -13.12 9.41
N PRO A 145 11.13 -13.83 10.45
CA PRO A 145 10.40 -14.95 11.04
C PRO A 145 9.00 -14.58 11.58
N ARG A 146 8.74 -13.33 11.88
CA ARG A 146 7.39 -12.86 12.29
C ARG A 146 6.30 -13.12 11.23
N ILE A 147 6.68 -13.34 9.95
CA ILE A 147 5.73 -13.74 8.90
C ILE A 147 5.08 -15.09 9.23
N GLU A 148 5.80 -16.02 9.86
CA GLU A 148 5.25 -17.31 10.30
C GLU A 148 4.21 -17.11 11.41
N ASP A 149 4.47 -16.22 12.37
CA ASP A 149 3.52 -15.86 13.42
C ASP A 149 2.24 -15.23 12.85
N VAL A 150 2.38 -14.33 11.86
CA VAL A 150 1.24 -13.75 11.14
C VAL A 150 0.41 -14.85 10.47
N ALA A 151 1.07 -15.79 9.76
CA ALA A 151 0.39 -16.87 9.06
C ALA A 151 -0.37 -17.80 10.03
N GLN A 152 0.23 -18.15 11.16
CA GLN A 152 -0.41 -18.97 12.20
C GLN A 152 -1.61 -18.27 12.83
N ASN A 153 -1.45 -16.99 13.21
CA ASN A 153 -2.52 -16.20 13.81
C ASN A 153 -3.68 -15.97 12.83
N THR A 154 -3.41 -15.89 11.54
CA THR A 154 -4.44 -15.71 10.50
C THR A 154 -5.43 -16.88 10.51
N GLY A 155 -4.99 -18.11 10.74
CA GLY A 155 -5.89 -19.27 10.85
C GLY A 155 -6.86 -19.15 12.02
N ALA A 156 -6.39 -18.73 13.19
CA ALA A 156 -7.21 -18.51 14.37
C ALA A 156 -8.21 -17.34 14.17
N VAL A 157 -7.75 -16.28 13.52
CA VAL A 157 -8.61 -15.14 13.18
C VAL A 157 -9.72 -15.55 12.20
N LEU A 158 -9.38 -16.30 11.14
CA LEU A 158 -10.37 -16.77 10.19
C LEU A 158 -11.43 -17.63 10.87
N TYR A 159 -11.02 -18.55 11.78
CA TYR A 159 -11.96 -19.36 12.56
C TYR A 159 -12.92 -18.47 13.37
N ASN A 160 -12.43 -17.43 14.04
CA ASN A 160 -13.26 -16.48 14.78
C ASN A 160 -14.24 -15.72 13.86
N LEU A 161 -13.82 -15.35 12.64
CA LEU A 161 -14.70 -14.70 11.66
C LEU A 161 -15.84 -15.63 11.22
N ILE A 162 -15.55 -16.93 11.02
CA ILE A 162 -16.56 -17.95 10.68
C ILE A 162 -17.57 -18.10 11.83
N GLU A 163 -17.11 -18.27 13.06
CA GLU A 163 -17.95 -18.44 14.25
C GLU A 163 -18.88 -17.23 14.47
N ARG A 164 -18.42 -16.02 14.14
CA ARG A 164 -19.17 -14.77 14.34
C ARG A 164 -19.90 -14.29 13.08
N ASP A 165 -19.82 -15.02 11.98
CA ASP A 165 -20.38 -14.67 10.66
C ASP A 165 -19.95 -13.26 10.18
N ILE A 166 -18.69 -12.85 10.49
CA ILE A 166 -18.14 -11.56 10.05
C ILE A 166 -17.56 -11.73 8.64
N LYS A 167 -18.02 -10.91 7.72
CA LYS A 167 -17.72 -10.98 6.28
C LYS A 167 -16.99 -9.72 5.80
N PRO A 168 -16.32 -9.76 4.63
CA PRO A 168 -15.62 -8.61 4.09
C PRO A 168 -16.44 -7.32 4.00
N ARG A 169 -17.72 -7.39 3.62
CA ARG A 169 -18.58 -6.19 3.51
C ARG A 169 -18.99 -5.60 4.86
N ASP A 170 -18.88 -6.36 5.97
CA ASP A 170 -19.07 -5.83 7.32
C ASP A 170 -17.87 -4.98 7.77
N ILE A 171 -16.70 -5.21 7.15
CA ILE A 171 -15.43 -4.52 7.42
C ILE A 171 -15.19 -3.40 6.41
N MET A 172 -15.43 -3.66 5.13
CA MET A 172 -15.22 -2.73 4.02
C MET A 172 -16.31 -1.65 3.95
N THR A 173 -16.50 -0.91 5.03
CA THR A 173 -17.48 0.20 5.10
C THR A 173 -16.91 1.48 4.49
N ARG A 174 -17.75 2.47 4.28
CA ARG A 174 -17.32 3.81 3.80
C ARG A 174 -16.22 4.40 4.69
N GLU A 175 -16.40 4.33 5.99
CA GLU A 175 -15.46 4.83 7.00
C GLU A 175 -14.13 4.08 6.96
N ALA A 176 -14.16 2.77 6.73
CA ALA A 176 -12.95 1.95 6.58
C ALA A 176 -12.17 2.33 5.30
N PHE A 177 -12.86 2.62 4.20
CA PHE A 177 -12.22 3.17 2.99
C PHE A 177 -11.62 4.54 3.23
N GLU A 178 -12.29 5.43 3.97
CA GLU A 178 -11.72 6.73 4.33
C GLU A 178 -10.46 6.58 5.20
N ASN A 179 -10.42 5.60 6.11
CA ASN A 179 -9.21 5.26 6.87
C ASN A 179 -8.07 4.81 5.93
N ALA A 180 -8.34 3.89 5.02
CA ALA A 180 -7.36 3.40 4.06
C ALA A 180 -6.78 4.54 3.20
N ILE A 181 -7.64 5.41 2.66
CA ILE A 181 -7.24 6.59 1.88
C ILE A 181 -6.39 7.53 2.73
N THR A 182 -6.82 7.82 3.96
CA THR A 182 -6.10 8.73 4.88
C THR A 182 -4.70 8.22 5.18
N VAL A 183 -4.53 6.92 5.45
CA VAL A 183 -3.20 6.32 5.66
C VAL A 183 -2.33 6.41 4.40
N VAL A 184 -2.87 6.09 3.23
CA VAL A 184 -2.16 6.24 1.94
C VAL A 184 -1.69 7.68 1.72
N LEU A 185 -2.53 8.66 1.99
CA LEU A 185 -2.22 10.09 1.85
C LEU A 185 -1.14 10.55 2.84
N ALA A 186 -1.23 10.11 4.09
CA ALA A 186 -0.26 10.41 5.14
C ALA A 186 1.11 9.78 4.87
N MET A 187 1.14 8.66 4.16
CA MET A 187 2.38 7.97 3.78
C MET A 187 2.96 8.43 2.45
N GLY A 188 2.27 9.24 1.67
CA GLY A 188 2.68 9.59 0.32
C GLY A 188 2.73 8.35 -0.58
N GLY A 189 1.66 7.57 -0.58
CA GLY A 189 1.54 6.32 -1.32
C GLY A 189 1.55 6.47 -2.84
N SER A 190 1.31 5.38 -3.54
CA SER A 190 1.25 5.30 -5.00
C SER A 190 -0.06 5.86 -5.53
N THR A 191 -0.02 6.54 -6.69
CA THR A 191 -1.22 6.97 -7.44
C THR A 191 -2.13 5.81 -7.83
N ASN A 192 -1.60 4.59 -7.96
CA ASN A 192 -2.38 3.38 -8.26
C ASN A 192 -3.42 3.07 -7.16
N SER A 193 -3.21 3.53 -5.92
CA SER A 193 -4.18 3.32 -4.84
C SER A 193 -5.55 3.92 -5.15
N VAL A 194 -5.60 5.03 -5.89
CA VAL A 194 -6.87 5.64 -6.32
C VAL A 194 -7.64 4.68 -7.21
N LEU A 195 -6.97 4.10 -8.25
CA LEU A 195 -7.58 3.11 -9.13
C LEU A 195 -8.06 1.86 -8.38
N HIS A 196 -7.25 1.42 -7.42
CA HIS A 196 -7.50 0.15 -6.74
C HIS A 196 -8.58 0.27 -5.67
N LEU A 197 -8.54 1.33 -4.84
CA LEU A 197 -9.55 1.53 -3.80
C LEU A 197 -10.93 1.82 -4.39
N LEU A 198 -11.00 2.56 -5.50
CA LEU A 198 -12.27 2.75 -6.24
C LEU A 198 -12.85 1.42 -6.74
N ALA A 199 -12.03 0.54 -7.31
CA ALA A 199 -12.49 -0.75 -7.80
C ALA A 199 -12.92 -1.69 -6.65
N ILE A 200 -12.17 -1.73 -5.56
CA ILE A 200 -12.51 -2.54 -4.37
C ILE A 200 -13.82 -2.04 -3.74
N ALA A 201 -13.97 -0.70 -3.61
CA ALA A 201 -15.20 -0.10 -3.08
C ALA A 201 -16.42 -0.42 -3.95
N HIS A 202 -16.27 -0.36 -5.27
CA HIS A 202 -17.31 -0.75 -6.22
C HIS A 202 -17.77 -2.20 -5.98
N ASP A 203 -16.84 -3.13 -5.88
CA ASP A 203 -17.14 -4.55 -5.66
C ASP A 203 -17.71 -4.82 -4.24
N ALA A 204 -17.35 -3.98 -3.26
CA ALA A 204 -17.92 -4.01 -1.92
C ALA A 204 -19.33 -3.36 -1.84
N GLY A 205 -19.78 -2.67 -2.90
CA GLY A 205 -21.03 -1.93 -2.91
C GLY A 205 -20.96 -0.59 -2.15
N VAL A 206 -19.78 -0.01 -2.00
CA VAL A 206 -19.53 1.25 -1.31
C VAL A 206 -19.34 2.37 -2.33
N GLU A 207 -20.12 3.45 -2.23
CA GLU A 207 -19.92 4.64 -3.05
C GLU A 207 -18.63 5.34 -2.65
N LEU A 208 -17.70 5.42 -3.58
CA LEU A 208 -16.42 6.11 -3.44
C LEU A 208 -16.09 6.80 -4.75
N GLU A 209 -15.70 8.08 -4.67
CA GLU A 209 -15.39 8.90 -5.83
C GLU A 209 -13.97 9.47 -5.76
N ILE A 210 -13.43 9.90 -6.89
CA ILE A 210 -12.10 10.52 -6.94
C ILE A 210 -12.03 11.80 -6.09
N ASP A 211 -13.14 12.50 -5.94
CA ASP A 211 -13.24 13.73 -5.12
C ASP A 211 -13.10 13.46 -3.62
N ASP A 212 -13.36 12.23 -3.16
CA ASP A 212 -13.08 11.84 -1.78
C ASP A 212 -11.59 11.87 -1.46
N PHE A 213 -10.76 11.46 -2.43
CA PHE A 213 -9.30 11.54 -2.27
C PHE A 213 -8.82 12.99 -2.17
N ASP A 214 -9.39 13.92 -2.94
CA ASP A 214 -9.07 15.35 -2.82
C ASP A 214 -9.49 15.91 -1.46
N ARG A 215 -10.74 15.64 -1.05
CA ARG A 215 -11.28 16.08 0.24
C ARG A 215 -10.43 15.59 1.42
N LEU A 216 -10.07 14.30 1.41
CA LEU A 216 -9.24 13.71 2.45
C LEU A 216 -7.80 14.23 2.40
N SER A 217 -7.22 14.42 1.20
CA SER A 217 -5.86 14.92 1.03
C SER A 217 -5.67 16.32 1.61
N ARG A 218 -6.65 17.19 1.49
CA ARG A 218 -6.59 18.57 2.02
C ARG A 218 -6.46 18.63 3.54
N ARG A 219 -6.98 17.62 4.25
CA ARG A 219 -6.99 17.57 5.73
C ARG A 219 -5.94 16.62 6.33
N THR A 220 -5.33 15.76 5.52
CA THR A 220 -4.41 14.71 5.98
C THR A 220 -2.97 15.17 5.83
N PRO A 221 -2.20 15.34 6.90
CA PRO A 221 -0.78 15.69 6.79
C PRO A 221 0.05 14.53 6.22
N TYR A 222 1.08 14.84 5.41
CA TYR A 222 2.08 13.87 4.99
C TYR A 222 3.17 13.74 6.06
N ILE A 223 3.30 12.55 6.66
CA ILE A 223 4.11 12.33 7.87
C ILE A 223 5.22 11.28 7.72
N THR A 224 5.51 10.76 6.52
CA THR A 224 6.58 9.77 6.35
C THR A 224 7.70 10.25 5.44
N ASP A 225 8.90 9.65 5.55
CA ASP A 225 10.06 9.96 4.71
C ASP A 225 10.48 8.73 3.89
N LEU A 226 9.53 8.15 3.15
CA LEU A 226 9.70 6.90 2.43
C LEU A 226 10.01 7.11 0.95
N ARG A 227 10.90 6.28 0.38
CA ARG A 227 11.15 6.22 -1.06
C ARG A 227 9.85 5.84 -1.81
N PRO A 228 9.61 6.40 -3.00
CA PRO A 228 10.53 7.16 -3.85
C PRO A 228 10.66 8.65 -3.50
N GLY A 229 9.77 9.23 -2.71
CA GLY A 229 9.74 10.65 -2.37
C GLY A 229 10.61 11.03 -1.18
N GLY A 230 11.18 10.08 -0.48
CA GLY A 230 11.97 10.24 0.72
C GLY A 230 13.25 9.39 0.72
N ARG A 231 13.78 9.13 1.92
CA ARG A 231 15.08 8.50 2.12
C ARG A 231 15.02 7.01 2.50
N PHE A 232 13.98 6.62 3.24
CA PHE A 232 13.90 5.33 3.91
C PHE A 232 13.08 4.31 3.13
N VAL A 233 13.27 3.03 3.44
CA VAL A 233 12.51 1.90 2.85
C VAL A 233 11.51 1.32 3.85
N MET A 234 10.67 0.38 3.41
CA MET A 234 9.63 -0.21 4.26
C MET A 234 10.18 -0.96 5.46
N ALA A 235 11.34 -1.61 5.33
CA ALA A 235 12.00 -2.25 6.47
C ALA A 235 12.42 -1.25 7.57
N ASP A 236 12.69 0.02 7.21
CA ASP A 236 12.95 1.07 8.20
C ASP A 236 11.64 1.53 8.86
N LEU A 237 10.56 1.58 8.09
CA LEU A 237 9.22 1.85 8.63
C LEU A 237 8.79 0.78 9.63
N ASP A 238 9.01 -0.49 9.31
CA ASP A 238 8.75 -1.61 10.23
C ASP A 238 9.50 -1.44 11.56
N LYS A 239 10.80 -1.17 11.49
CA LYS A 239 11.62 -0.88 12.68
C LYS A 239 11.12 0.33 13.47
N SER A 240 10.46 1.28 12.83
CA SER A 240 9.86 2.47 13.45
C SER A 240 8.46 2.22 14.02
N GLY A 241 7.93 1.00 13.89
CA GLY A 241 6.65 0.56 14.44
C GLY A 241 5.52 0.40 13.43
N GLY A 242 5.81 0.55 12.14
CA GLY A 242 4.93 0.19 11.05
C GLY A 242 3.66 1.06 10.92
N ILE A 243 2.65 0.48 10.30
CA ILE A 243 1.37 1.15 10.05
C ILE A 243 0.62 1.51 11.34
N PRO A 244 0.65 0.70 12.42
CA PRO A 244 -0.03 1.07 13.66
C PRO A 244 0.42 2.40 14.26
N VAL A 245 1.72 2.74 14.19
CA VAL A 245 2.23 4.04 14.69
C VAL A 245 1.66 5.19 13.85
N ILE A 246 1.59 5.03 12.53
CA ILE A 246 0.97 6.02 11.62
C ILE A 246 -0.50 6.18 11.95
N MET A 247 -1.23 5.07 12.11
CA MET A 247 -2.65 5.10 12.46
C MET A 247 -2.90 5.74 13.83
N ASN A 248 -2.04 5.49 14.83
CA ASN A 248 -2.13 6.15 16.15
C ASN A 248 -1.94 7.66 16.07
N GLU A 249 -0.98 8.14 15.26
CA GLU A 249 -0.80 9.58 15.02
C GLU A 249 -2.04 10.20 14.36
N LEU A 250 -2.58 9.56 13.34
CA LEU A 250 -3.78 10.02 12.64
C LEU A 250 -5.03 9.95 13.53
N MET A 251 -5.16 8.89 14.33
CA MET A 251 -6.26 8.72 15.30
C MET A 251 -6.23 9.82 16.36
N SER A 252 -5.05 10.14 16.90
CA SER A 252 -4.87 11.20 17.90
C SER A 252 -5.29 12.58 17.40
N ALA A 253 -5.22 12.80 16.09
CA ALA A 253 -5.65 14.02 15.42
C ALA A 253 -7.12 14.00 14.96
N GLY A 254 -7.87 12.92 15.27
CA GLY A 254 -9.27 12.78 14.85
C GLY A 254 -9.45 12.59 13.33
N LEU A 255 -8.44 12.02 12.66
CA LEU A 255 -8.44 11.83 11.21
C LEU A 255 -8.87 10.43 10.77
N LEU A 256 -9.01 9.48 11.70
CA LEU A 256 -9.49 8.12 11.45
C LEU A 256 -10.78 7.82 12.22
N HIS A 257 -11.57 6.94 11.65
CA HIS A 257 -12.75 6.33 12.25
C HIS A 257 -12.32 5.11 13.07
N GLY A 258 -12.30 5.23 14.39
CA GLY A 258 -11.77 4.20 15.30
C GLY A 258 -12.74 3.05 15.58
N ASP A 259 -14.01 3.25 15.34
CA ASP A 259 -15.11 2.32 15.64
C ASP A 259 -15.40 1.30 14.52
N VAL A 260 -14.67 1.39 13.38
CA VAL A 260 -14.81 0.42 12.29
C VAL A 260 -14.32 -0.96 12.71
N MET A 261 -15.07 -1.99 12.26
CA MET A 261 -14.73 -3.40 12.48
C MET A 261 -13.50 -3.81 11.66
N THR A 262 -12.73 -4.77 12.17
CA THR A 262 -11.59 -5.37 11.46
C THR A 262 -11.66 -6.89 11.49
N VAL A 263 -10.77 -7.55 10.74
CA VAL A 263 -10.69 -9.03 10.72
C VAL A 263 -10.42 -9.65 12.08
N THR A 264 -9.89 -8.92 13.06
CA THR A 264 -9.72 -9.46 14.42
C THR A 264 -11.06 -9.67 15.15
N GLY A 265 -12.15 -9.14 14.60
CA GLY A 265 -13.46 -9.08 15.27
C GLY A 265 -13.55 -7.98 16.32
N GLU A 266 -12.54 -7.11 16.39
CA GLU A 266 -12.47 -5.94 17.25
C GLU A 266 -12.43 -4.66 16.39
N THR A 267 -12.69 -3.51 17.02
CA THR A 267 -12.60 -2.22 16.36
C THR A 267 -11.14 -1.83 16.07
N LEU A 268 -10.94 -0.94 15.09
CA LEU A 268 -9.62 -0.38 14.78
C LEU A 268 -8.98 0.26 16.02
N ALA A 269 -9.71 1.09 16.75
CA ALA A 269 -9.21 1.73 17.97
C ALA A 269 -8.75 0.71 19.01
N LYS A 270 -9.52 -0.38 19.20
CA LYS A 270 -9.16 -1.46 20.15
C LYS A 270 -7.88 -2.18 19.74
N ASN A 271 -7.72 -2.47 18.45
CA ASN A 271 -6.49 -3.08 17.95
C ASN A 271 -5.27 -2.18 18.16
N LEU A 272 -5.42 -0.88 17.99
CA LEU A 272 -4.32 0.08 18.14
C LEU A 272 -3.85 0.28 19.59
N GLU A 273 -4.64 -0.06 20.59
CA GLU A 273 -4.22 -0.02 22.01
C GLU A 273 -2.97 -0.88 22.30
N ALA A 274 -2.72 -1.93 21.50
CA ALA A 274 -1.54 -2.78 21.64
C ALA A 274 -0.24 -2.12 21.13
N PHE A 275 -0.34 -0.97 20.45
CA PHE A 275 0.78 -0.29 19.77
C PHE A 275 0.95 1.14 20.33
N ASP A 276 1.67 1.29 21.43
CA ASP A 276 1.88 2.59 22.09
C ASP A 276 3.17 3.33 21.68
N ARG A 277 3.89 2.79 20.66
CA ARG A 277 5.14 3.36 20.18
C ARG A 277 4.94 4.76 19.60
N LYS A 278 5.85 5.68 19.93
CA LYS A 278 5.84 7.05 19.40
C LYS A 278 6.63 7.15 18.09
N PRO A 279 6.30 8.13 17.22
CA PRO A 279 7.06 8.44 16.01
C PRO A 279 8.54 8.73 16.35
N ASP A 280 9.44 8.27 15.49
CA ASP A 280 10.88 8.44 15.65
C ASP A 280 11.42 9.78 15.12
N SER A 281 10.55 10.61 14.54
CA SER A 281 10.86 11.91 13.89
C SER A 281 11.89 11.80 12.75
N ARG A 282 12.12 10.60 12.22
CA ARG A 282 13.04 10.33 11.11
C ARG A 282 12.33 9.65 9.95
N VAL A 283 11.73 8.49 10.18
CA VAL A 283 10.92 7.73 9.23
C VAL A 283 9.46 8.15 9.32
N ILE A 284 8.95 8.23 10.55
CA ILE A 284 7.61 8.72 10.87
C ILE A 284 7.74 10.03 11.65
N TYR A 285 7.16 11.10 11.13
CA TYR A 285 7.12 12.40 11.76
C TYR A 285 5.88 12.52 12.65
N PRO A 286 5.96 13.20 13.81
CA PRO A 286 4.79 13.50 14.61
C PRO A 286 3.77 14.30 13.82
N ILE A 287 2.49 14.04 14.04
CA ILE A 287 1.38 14.77 13.38
C ILE A 287 1.43 16.28 13.62
N THR A 288 2.02 16.68 14.73
CA THR A 288 2.23 18.10 15.11
C THR A 288 3.37 18.80 14.36
N SER A 289 4.23 18.01 13.67
CA SER A 289 5.34 18.52 12.85
C SER A 289 5.51 17.67 11.57
N PRO A 290 4.51 17.68 10.68
CA PRO A 290 4.51 16.85 9.49
C PRO A 290 5.50 17.37 8.44
N ARG A 291 5.82 16.55 7.44
CA ARG A 291 6.60 16.97 6.27
C ARG A 291 5.83 17.90 5.34
N SER A 292 4.52 17.73 5.28
CA SER A 292 3.58 18.63 4.57
C SER A 292 2.27 18.69 5.35
N PRO A 293 1.60 19.85 5.38
CA PRO A 293 0.30 19.97 6.02
C PRO A 293 -0.83 19.26 5.26
N THR A 294 -0.59 18.84 4.01
CA THR A 294 -1.54 18.15 3.15
C THR A 294 -0.97 16.83 2.65
N GLY A 295 -1.82 15.95 2.17
CA GLY A 295 -1.49 14.58 1.74
C GLY A 295 -0.50 14.50 0.59
N GLY A 296 0.13 13.35 0.46
CA GLY A 296 1.13 13.08 -0.56
C GLY A 296 0.59 12.86 -1.98
N LEU A 297 -0.75 12.81 -2.15
CA LEU A 297 -1.44 12.74 -3.44
C LEU A 297 -2.44 13.87 -3.55
N VAL A 298 -2.61 14.41 -4.74
CA VAL A 298 -3.61 15.44 -5.05
C VAL A 298 -4.40 15.08 -6.30
N ILE A 299 -5.63 15.56 -6.39
CA ILE A 299 -6.46 15.44 -7.58
C ILE A 299 -6.37 16.76 -8.35
N LEU A 300 -6.00 16.67 -9.62
CA LEU A 300 -5.92 17.81 -10.54
C LEU A 300 -7.13 17.81 -11.45
N ARG A 301 -7.66 19.00 -11.73
CA ARG A 301 -8.73 19.21 -12.71
C ARG A 301 -8.37 20.34 -13.64
N GLY A 302 -8.74 20.22 -14.91
CA GLY A 302 -8.48 21.24 -15.91
C GLY A 302 -8.89 20.77 -17.30
N ASN A 303 -8.60 21.57 -18.32
CA ASN A 303 -8.96 21.27 -19.70
C ASN A 303 -8.25 20.04 -20.29
N LEU A 304 -7.10 19.62 -19.72
CA LEU A 304 -6.41 18.36 -20.10
C LEU A 304 -7.00 17.14 -19.39
N ALA A 305 -7.61 17.31 -18.23
CA ALA A 305 -8.19 16.25 -17.42
C ALA A 305 -9.47 16.75 -16.74
N PRO A 306 -10.56 16.94 -17.48
CA PRO A 306 -11.81 17.51 -16.93
C PRO A 306 -12.45 16.59 -15.88
N GLU A 307 -12.30 15.28 -16.02
CA GLU A 307 -12.79 14.29 -15.06
C GLU A 307 -11.84 14.03 -13.89
N GLY A 308 -10.66 14.63 -13.93
CA GLY A 308 -9.64 14.54 -12.89
C GLY A 308 -8.42 13.71 -13.29
N ALA A 309 -7.30 14.01 -12.65
CA ALA A 309 -6.06 13.26 -12.73
C ALA A 309 -5.43 13.20 -11.35
N VAL A 310 -4.67 12.16 -11.07
CA VAL A 310 -3.97 11.97 -9.80
C VAL A 310 -2.51 12.35 -9.96
N MET A 311 -2.01 13.20 -9.05
CA MET A 311 -0.59 13.55 -9.00
C MET A 311 -0.01 13.20 -7.63
N LYS A 312 1.15 12.54 -7.62
CA LYS A 312 1.96 12.36 -6.42
C LYS A 312 2.79 13.61 -6.18
N VAL A 313 2.51 14.31 -5.08
CA VAL A 313 3.27 15.49 -4.65
C VAL A 313 4.32 15.16 -3.59
N ALA A 314 4.21 14.01 -2.94
CA ALA A 314 5.21 13.52 -1.99
C ALA A 314 6.59 13.40 -2.66
N GLY A 315 7.56 14.20 -2.17
CA GLY A 315 8.92 14.24 -2.71
C GLY A 315 9.09 15.05 -3.99
N THR A 316 8.03 15.66 -4.54
CA THR A 316 8.11 16.52 -5.73
C THR A 316 8.55 17.92 -5.33
N LYS A 317 9.62 18.42 -5.97
CA LYS A 317 10.19 19.76 -5.71
C LYS A 317 9.52 20.86 -6.52
N HIS A 318 9.01 20.52 -7.71
CA HIS A 318 8.42 21.47 -8.66
C HIS A 318 6.98 21.03 -8.97
N ILE A 319 6.02 21.65 -8.31
CA ILE A 319 4.58 21.36 -8.49
C ILE A 319 3.90 22.34 -9.46
N ASN A 320 4.57 23.43 -9.81
CA ASN A 320 4.11 24.40 -10.79
C ASN A 320 5.07 24.46 -11.96
N HIS A 321 4.56 24.44 -13.18
CA HIS A 321 5.31 24.62 -14.41
C HIS A 321 4.50 25.48 -15.36
N GLU A 322 5.17 26.49 -15.97
CA GLU A 322 4.62 27.31 -17.02
C GLU A 322 5.58 27.29 -18.21
N GLY A 323 5.06 27.06 -19.41
CA GLY A 323 5.87 26.98 -20.61
C GLY A 323 5.09 26.53 -21.83
N PRO A 324 5.70 26.60 -23.04
CA PRO A 324 5.06 26.13 -24.27
C PRO A 324 4.83 24.62 -24.22
N ALA A 325 3.63 24.18 -24.62
CA ALA A 325 3.32 22.78 -24.80
C ALA A 325 3.86 22.31 -26.17
N LYS A 326 4.55 21.15 -26.16
CA LYS A 326 4.87 20.41 -27.38
C LYS A 326 3.91 19.24 -27.51
N VAL A 327 3.11 19.25 -28.56
CA VAL A 327 2.18 18.16 -28.91
C VAL A 327 2.90 17.15 -29.79
#